data_ec09cc3f59907330293bac565a2056b2
#
_entry.id   ec09cc3f59907330293bac565a2056b2
#
_cell.length_a   1.000
_cell.length_b   1.000
_cell.length_c   1.000
_cell.angle_alpha   90.00
_cell.angle_beta   90.00
_cell.angle_gamma   90.00
#
_symmetry.space_group_name_H-M   'P 1'
#
loop_
_entity.id
_entity.type
_entity.pdbx_description
1 polymer ?
#
loop_
_entity_poly.entity_id
_entity_poly.type
_entity_poly.pdbx_seq_one_letter_code
_entity_poly.pdbx_strand_id
1 'polypeptide(L)'
;LIVIVDYGMGNLRSVAQALRHAAPEADVRISSAAADVLAADRIVLPGQGAMPDCMRNLRETGLVDAVLTCAVNKPLLGVCIGEQMLVDASDESADGEPTAGLGLIAGRCVRFDPLAGADPEAASPRALKVPHMGWNRVKQRGEAEARHPLWKGIADESWFYFVHSYHVRLVDEADTAGTSIYGLPFTAAIARDNIFATQFHPEKSAATGLALYRNFVEWNP
;
A
#
# COMPACT_ATOMS: atom_id res chain seq x y z
N LEU A 1 20.78 -0.39 -3.60
CA LEU A 1 20.07 0.87 -3.83
C LEU A 1 18.56 0.68 -3.71
N ILE A 2 17.90 1.46 -2.86
CA ILE A 2 16.44 1.54 -2.74
C ILE A 2 16.00 2.89 -3.28
N VAL A 3 15.10 2.89 -4.27
CA VAL A 3 14.57 4.14 -4.81
C VAL A 3 13.10 4.30 -4.42
N ILE A 4 12.81 5.43 -3.78
CA ILE A 4 11.46 5.92 -3.54
C ILE A 4 11.06 6.73 -4.76
N VAL A 5 10.03 6.27 -5.46
CA VAL A 5 9.58 6.87 -6.72
C VAL A 5 8.91 8.23 -6.43
N ASP A 6 9.51 9.30 -6.95
CA ASP A 6 9.02 10.66 -6.80
C ASP A 6 8.29 11.10 -8.09
N TYR A 7 6.98 10.99 -8.05
CA TYR A 7 6.10 11.48 -9.10
C TYR A 7 5.28 12.71 -8.64
N GLY A 8 5.79 13.42 -7.63
CA GLY A 8 5.16 14.62 -7.07
C GLY A 8 4.08 14.38 -6.03
N MET A 9 3.83 13.10 -5.67
CA MET A 9 2.80 12.72 -4.68
C MET A 9 3.40 11.78 -3.63
N GLY A 10 2.85 11.84 -2.40
CA GLY A 10 3.25 10.96 -1.32
C GLY A 10 4.10 11.61 -0.24
N ASN A 11 4.19 10.95 0.91
CA ASN A 11 4.98 11.39 2.06
C ASN A 11 6.44 10.92 1.94
N LEU A 12 7.10 11.30 0.83
CA LEU A 12 8.42 10.79 0.42
C LEU A 12 9.48 10.92 1.51
N ARG A 13 9.53 12.09 2.18
CA ARG A 13 10.54 12.36 3.21
C ARG A 13 10.38 11.47 4.43
N SER A 14 9.15 11.26 4.90
CA SER A 14 8.89 10.39 6.05
C SER A 14 9.16 8.93 5.72
N VAL A 15 8.82 8.47 4.50
CA VAL A 15 9.17 7.13 4.02
C VAL A 15 10.68 6.94 3.96
N ALA A 16 11.42 7.90 3.38
CA ALA A 16 12.88 7.84 3.30
C ALA A 16 13.53 7.85 4.69
N GLN A 17 13.02 8.68 5.61
CA GLN A 17 13.54 8.75 6.97
C GLN A 17 13.28 7.45 7.73
N ALA A 18 12.09 6.87 7.60
CA ALA A 18 11.75 5.60 8.23
C ALA A 18 12.60 4.43 7.68
N LEU A 19 12.81 4.36 6.36
CA LEU A 19 13.70 3.37 5.73
C LEU A 19 15.15 3.50 6.22
N ARG A 20 15.71 4.72 6.22
CA ARG A 20 17.07 4.97 6.71
C ARG A 20 17.23 4.65 8.19
N HIS A 21 16.19 4.89 8.99
CA HIS A 21 16.19 4.51 10.40
C HIS A 21 16.11 3.00 10.60
N ALA A 22 15.27 2.32 9.82
CA ALA A 22 15.10 0.87 9.88
C ALA A 22 16.31 0.09 9.37
N ALA A 23 17.03 0.66 8.38
CA ALA A 23 18.21 0.06 7.74
C ALA A 23 19.27 1.14 7.42
N PRO A 24 20.08 1.54 8.42
CA PRO A 24 21.04 2.65 8.27
C PRO A 24 22.10 2.43 7.18
N GLU A 25 22.42 1.18 6.87
CA GLU A 25 23.41 0.81 5.85
C GLU A 25 22.83 0.80 4.42
N ALA A 26 21.50 0.95 4.26
CA ALA A 26 20.87 0.95 2.95
C ALA A 26 21.05 2.30 2.23
N ASP A 27 21.44 2.24 0.95
CA ASP A 27 21.42 3.45 0.09
C ASP A 27 19.97 3.75 -0.32
N VAL A 28 19.33 4.74 0.34
CA VAL A 28 17.95 5.14 0.11
C VAL A 28 17.90 6.50 -0.57
N ARG A 29 17.33 6.55 -1.77
CA ARG A 29 17.17 7.75 -2.59
C ARG A 29 15.71 8.05 -2.92
N ILE A 30 15.38 9.32 -2.99
CA ILE A 30 14.14 9.81 -3.59
C ILE A 30 14.53 10.28 -4.99
N SER A 31 13.88 9.79 -6.03
CA SER A 31 14.20 10.19 -7.40
C SER A 31 12.97 10.22 -8.30
N SER A 32 12.93 11.25 -9.15
CA SER A 32 11.98 11.41 -10.25
C SER A 32 12.60 11.04 -11.60
N ALA A 33 13.84 10.53 -11.62
CA ALA A 33 14.50 10.09 -12.84
C ALA A 33 14.21 8.60 -13.12
N ALA A 34 13.65 8.28 -14.29
CA ALA A 34 13.38 6.90 -14.69
C ALA A 34 14.64 6.03 -14.67
N ALA A 35 15.81 6.62 -15.02
CA ALA A 35 17.09 5.90 -14.98
C ALA A 35 17.46 5.42 -13.56
N ASP A 36 17.21 6.23 -12.52
CA ASP A 36 17.46 5.84 -11.14
C ASP A 36 16.50 4.74 -10.69
N VAL A 37 15.21 4.84 -11.06
CA VAL A 37 14.20 3.81 -10.77
C VAL A 37 14.60 2.48 -11.42
N LEU A 38 15.02 2.51 -12.69
CA LEU A 38 15.47 1.32 -13.41
C LEU A 38 16.79 0.75 -12.85
N ALA A 39 17.67 1.59 -12.29
CA ALA A 39 18.92 1.14 -11.67
C ALA A 39 18.77 0.62 -10.24
N ALA A 40 17.61 0.84 -9.60
CA ALA A 40 17.36 0.41 -8.22
C ALA A 40 17.35 -1.12 -8.09
N ASP A 41 17.80 -1.62 -6.94
CA ASP A 41 17.62 -3.04 -6.56
C ASP A 41 16.20 -3.30 -6.04
N ARG A 42 15.58 -2.26 -5.43
CA ARG A 42 14.22 -2.28 -4.87
C ARG A 42 13.56 -0.94 -5.10
N ILE A 43 12.24 -0.92 -5.26
CA ILE A 43 11.49 0.33 -5.39
C ILE A 43 10.40 0.43 -4.33
N VAL A 44 10.14 1.65 -3.88
CA VAL A 44 8.99 1.99 -3.05
C VAL A 44 8.11 2.93 -3.85
N LEU A 45 6.84 2.57 -4.00
CA LEU A 45 5.81 3.38 -4.64
C LEU A 45 4.88 3.94 -3.54
N PRO A 46 5.16 5.11 -2.98
CA PRO A 46 4.26 5.76 -2.04
C PRO A 46 3.12 6.44 -2.78
N GLY A 47 2.01 6.69 -2.09
CA GLY A 47 0.94 7.52 -2.62
C GLY A 47 0.19 8.23 -1.50
N GLN A 48 -0.31 9.42 -1.78
CA GLN A 48 -1.12 10.23 -0.86
C GLN A 48 -2.12 11.07 -1.65
N GLY A 49 -3.28 11.34 -1.04
CA GLY A 49 -4.34 12.10 -1.68
C GLY A 49 -5.35 11.20 -2.36
N ALA A 50 -5.67 11.45 -3.63
CA ALA A 50 -6.62 10.69 -4.43
C ALA A 50 -5.90 9.86 -5.49
N MET A 51 -6.40 8.64 -5.75
CA MET A 51 -5.81 7.75 -6.77
C MET A 51 -5.80 8.37 -8.19
N PRO A 52 -6.85 9.09 -8.65
CA PRO A 52 -6.81 9.78 -9.94
C PRO A 52 -5.62 10.74 -10.10
N ASP A 53 -5.34 11.52 -9.05
CA ASP A 53 -4.21 12.46 -9.06
C ASP A 53 -2.87 11.73 -9.07
N CYS A 54 -2.73 10.69 -8.26
CA CYS A 54 -1.52 9.86 -8.24
C CYS A 54 -1.23 9.23 -9.60
N MET A 55 -2.24 8.61 -10.23
CA MET A 55 -2.10 7.99 -11.55
C MET A 55 -1.82 9.01 -12.66
N ARG A 56 -2.46 10.19 -12.61
CA ARG A 56 -2.17 11.29 -13.54
C ARG A 56 -0.72 11.73 -13.42
N ASN A 57 -0.26 12.06 -12.22
CA ASN A 57 1.10 12.52 -11.99
C ASN A 57 2.15 11.46 -12.37
N LEU A 58 1.89 10.18 -12.07
CA LEU A 58 2.79 9.11 -12.46
C LEU A 58 2.93 8.99 -13.98
N ARG A 59 1.84 9.23 -14.75
CA ARG A 59 1.86 9.28 -16.22
C ARG A 59 2.57 10.53 -16.74
N GLU A 60 2.26 11.70 -16.20
CA GLU A 60 2.85 12.99 -16.62
C GLU A 60 4.37 13.06 -16.36
N THR A 61 4.86 12.42 -15.31
CA THR A 61 6.30 12.31 -15.05
C THR A 61 7.00 11.28 -15.92
N GLY A 62 6.26 10.45 -16.68
CA GLY A 62 6.82 9.40 -17.52
C GLY A 62 7.42 8.22 -16.76
N LEU A 63 7.06 8.04 -15.48
CA LEU A 63 7.63 6.99 -14.61
C LEU A 63 6.87 5.65 -14.67
N VAL A 64 5.72 5.59 -15.35
CA VAL A 64 4.90 4.36 -15.46
C VAL A 64 5.73 3.19 -15.97
N ASP A 65 6.40 3.33 -17.11
CA ASP A 65 7.16 2.25 -17.73
C ASP A 65 8.32 1.78 -16.85
N ALA A 66 9.00 2.70 -16.15
CA ALA A 66 10.07 2.35 -15.23
C ALA A 66 9.54 1.55 -14.03
N VAL A 67 8.39 1.94 -13.46
CA VAL A 67 7.74 1.20 -12.36
C VAL A 67 7.29 -0.17 -12.83
N LEU A 68 6.61 -0.28 -13.99
CA LEU A 68 6.17 -1.56 -14.56
C LEU A 68 7.35 -2.49 -14.85
N THR A 69 8.44 -1.96 -15.43
CA THR A 69 9.66 -2.74 -15.68
C THR A 69 10.27 -3.30 -14.40
N CYS A 70 10.36 -2.47 -13.33
CA CYS A 70 10.85 -2.92 -12.02
C CYS A 70 9.93 -3.95 -11.38
N ALA A 71 8.61 -3.78 -11.53
CA ALA A 71 7.61 -4.68 -10.94
C ALA A 71 7.68 -6.12 -11.49
N VAL A 72 8.37 -6.36 -12.62
CA VAL A 72 8.53 -7.71 -13.17
C VAL A 72 9.41 -8.60 -12.29
N ASN A 73 10.49 -8.05 -11.71
CA ASN A 73 11.51 -8.88 -11.06
C ASN A 73 12.26 -8.21 -9.90
N LYS A 74 11.87 -7.00 -9.49
CA LYS A 74 12.49 -6.32 -8.35
C LYS A 74 11.50 -6.19 -7.21
N PRO A 75 11.95 -6.32 -5.95
CA PRO A 75 11.07 -6.07 -4.81
C PRO A 75 10.42 -4.69 -4.91
N LEU A 76 9.09 -4.66 -4.93
CA LEU A 76 8.27 -3.46 -4.96
C LEU A 76 7.43 -3.36 -3.70
N LEU A 77 7.50 -2.22 -3.00
CA LEU A 77 6.65 -1.90 -1.86
C LEU A 77 5.68 -0.77 -2.23
N GLY A 78 4.38 -1.08 -2.34
CA GLY A 78 3.31 -0.08 -2.43
C GLY A 78 2.91 0.42 -1.04
N VAL A 79 2.69 1.74 -0.86
CA VAL A 79 2.27 2.32 0.41
C VAL A 79 1.04 3.20 0.23
N CYS A 80 -0.04 2.89 0.92
CA CYS A 80 -1.33 3.58 0.93
C CYS A 80 -1.93 3.67 -0.48
N ILE A 81 -2.00 4.84 -1.11
CA ILE A 81 -2.45 4.95 -2.51
C ILE A 81 -1.53 4.15 -3.45
N GLY A 82 -0.26 3.96 -3.08
CA GLY A 82 0.66 3.09 -3.81
C GLY A 82 0.18 1.64 -3.89
N GLU A 83 -0.51 1.10 -2.86
CA GLU A 83 -1.22 -0.19 -2.95
C GLU A 83 -2.39 -0.12 -3.93
N GLN A 84 -3.21 0.93 -3.83
CA GLN A 84 -4.38 1.11 -4.66
C GLN A 84 -4.04 1.28 -6.15
N MET A 85 -2.88 1.89 -6.46
CA MET A 85 -2.40 2.04 -7.84
C MET A 85 -2.02 0.72 -8.51
N LEU A 86 -1.73 -0.35 -7.74
CA LEU A 86 -1.31 -1.63 -8.30
C LEU A 86 -2.44 -2.42 -8.95
N VAL A 87 -3.70 -2.18 -8.56
CA VAL A 87 -4.86 -2.93 -9.10
C VAL A 87 -5.32 -2.39 -10.45
N ASP A 88 -6.32 -3.06 -11.06
CA ASP A 88 -6.81 -2.72 -12.40
C ASP A 88 -7.47 -1.34 -12.45
N ALA A 89 -8.30 -1.02 -11.46
CA ALA A 89 -9.06 0.24 -11.45
C ALA A 89 -9.52 0.65 -10.04
N SER A 90 -9.93 1.91 -9.92
CA SER A 90 -10.57 2.46 -8.73
C SER A 90 -11.90 3.13 -9.06
N ASP A 91 -12.86 3.01 -8.13
CA ASP A 91 -14.10 3.79 -8.14
C ASP A 91 -13.89 5.25 -7.73
N GLU A 92 -12.70 5.59 -7.19
CA GLU A 92 -12.31 6.97 -6.97
C GLU A 92 -12.06 7.63 -8.32
N SER A 93 -12.80 8.68 -8.61
CA SER A 93 -12.91 9.28 -9.93
C SER A 93 -12.82 10.79 -9.85
N ALA A 94 -12.19 11.40 -10.86
CA ALA A 94 -12.17 12.85 -11.03
C ALA A 94 -13.31 13.37 -11.94
N ASP A 95 -13.81 12.51 -12.82
CA ASP A 95 -14.76 12.87 -13.90
C ASP A 95 -16.00 11.94 -13.98
N GLY A 96 -16.15 11.04 -13.02
CA GLY A 96 -17.24 10.07 -12.97
C GLY A 96 -16.92 8.71 -13.58
N GLU A 97 -15.81 8.60 -14.33
CA GLU A 97 -15.33 7.32 -14.88
C GLU A 97 -14.30 6.68 -13.95
N PRO A 98 -14.27 5.34 -13.84
CA PRO A 98 -13.29 4.65 -13.03
C PRO A 98 -11.84 5.01 -13.40
N THR A 99 -11.01 5.26 -12.40
CA THR A 99 -9.58 5.53 -12.61
C THR A 99 -8.83 4.23 -12.89
N ALA A 100 -8.19 4.12 -14.06
CA ALA A 100 -7.34 2.98 -14.38
C ALA A 100 -6.06 2.98 -13.52
N GLY A 101 -5.75 1.83 -12.91
CA GLY A 101 -4.50 1.58 -12.18
C GLY A 101 -3.37 1.08 -13.07
N LEU A 102 -2.40 0.40 -12.47
CA LEU A 102 -1.24 -0.19 -13.14
C LEU A 102 -1.52 -1.61 -13.66
N GLY A 103 -2.60 -2.26 -13.22
CA GLY A 103 -2.99 -3.61 -13.66
C GLY A 103 -1.97 -4.71 -13.29
N LEU A 104 -1.19 -4.51 -12.24
CA LEU A 104 -0.22 -5.49 -11.77
C LEU A 104 -0.88 -6.60 -10.94
N ILE A 105 -1.99 -6.30 -10.29
CA ILE A 105 -2.75 -7.22 -9.44
C ILE A 105 -4.23 -7.11 -9.79
N ALA A 106 -4.86 -8.23 -10.11
CA ALA A 106 -6.27 -8.25 -10.47
C ALA A 106 -7.15 -7.82 -9.28
N GLY A 107 -7.86 -6.71 -9.45
CA GLY A 107 -8.66 -6.16 -8.37
C GLY A 107 -9.21 -4.77 -8.66
N ARG A 108 -9.97 -4.26 -7.72
CA ARG A 108 -10.61 -2.94 -7.81
C ARG A 108 -10.58 -2.22 -6.46
N CYS A 109 -10.28 -0.95 -6.48
CA CYS A 109 -10.36 -0.09 -5.32
C CYS A 109 -11.78 0.48 -5.20
N VAL A 110 -12.43 0.27 -4.05
CA VAL A 110 -13.82 0.67 -3.80
C VAL A 110 -13.93 1.53 -2.56
N ARG A 111 -14.91 2.42 -2.51
CA ARG A 111 -15.18 3.26 -1.35
C ARG A 111 -15.78 2.46 -0.20
N PHE A 112 -15.43 2.81 1.04
CA PHE A 112 -16.16 2.30 2.20
C PHE A 112 -17.61 2.73 2.16
N ASP A 113 -18.51 1.76 2.36
CA ASP A 113 -19.91 2.05 2.62
C ASP A 113 -20.05 2.61 4.05
N PRO A 114 -20.54 3.83 4.23
CA PRO A 114 -20.77 4.39 5.57
C PRO A 114 -21.73 3.56 6.43
N LEU A 115 -22.57 2.72 5.83
CA LEU A 115 -23.50 1.84 6.54
C LEU A 115 -22.97 0.42 6.74
N ALA A 116 -21.75 0.12 6.29
CA ALA A 116 -21.14 -1.19 6.49
C ALA A 116 -21.08 -1.55 7.98
N GLY A 117 -21.59 -2.73 8.34
CA GLY A 117 -21.66 -3.21 9.71
C GLY A 117 -22.70 -2.53 10.61
N ALA A 118 -23.53 -1.64 10.07
CA ALA A 118 -24.67 -1.11 10.79
C ALA A 118 -25.76 -2.17 10.93
N ASP A 119 -26.45 -2.20 12.09
CA ASP A 119 -27.63 -3.03 12.26
C ASP A 119 -28.77 -2.46 11.40
N PRO A 120 -29.29 -3.22 10.40
CA PRO A 120 -30.34 -2.76 9.52
C PRO A 120 -31.67 -2.55 10.24
N GLU A 121 -31.88 -3.16 11.41
CA GLU A 121 -33.11 -3.02 12.20
C GLU A 121 -33.00 -1.90 13.27
N ALA A 122 -31.83 -1.27 13.40
CA ALA A 122 -31.67 -0.19 14.34
C ALA A 122 -32.48 1.05 13.92
N ALA A 123 -33.20 1.65 14.84
CA ALA A 123 -33.97 2.88 14.63
C ALA A 123 -33.12 4.07 14.12
N SER A 124 -31.81 4.02 14.37
CA SER A 124 -30.80 4.99 13.87
C SER A 124 -29.48 4.25 13.67
N PRO A 125 -29.22 3.66 12.51
CA PRO A 125 -27.96 2.98 12.23
C PRO A 125 -26.80 3.97 12.35
N ARG A 126 -25.80 3.61 13.14
CA ARG A 126 -24.61 4.44 13.32
C ARG A 126 -23.69 4.29 12.11
N ALA A 127 -23.64 5.32 11.29
CA ALA A 127 -22.75 5.34 10.13
C ALA A 127 -21.28 5.35 10.55
N LEU A 128 -20.45 4.61 9.78
CA LEU A 128 -19.00 4.68 9.87
C LEU A 128 -18.50 6.06 9.45
N LYS A 129 -17.53 6.56 10.18
CA LYS A 129 -16.83 7.78 9.78
C LYS A 129 -15.87 7.48 8.62
N VAL A 130 -16.11 8.03 7.44
CA VAL A 130 -15.18 7.96 6.32
C VAL A 130 -14.49 9.31 6.17
N PRO A 131 -13.14 9.36 6.11
CA PRO A 131 -12.18 8.25 6.00
C PRO A 131 -12.01 7.44 7.30
N HIS A 132 -11.63 6.16 7.14
CA HIS A 132 -11.01 5.37 8.19
C HIS A 132 -9.68 6.03 8.56
N MET A 133 -9.60 6.64 9.72
CA MET A 133 -8.42 7.38 10.19
C MET A 133 -8.07 6.98 11.61
N GLY A 134 -6.85 6.51 11.80
CA GLY A 134 -6.32 6.13 13.10
C GLY A 134 -5.62 4.77 13.10
N TRP A 135 -5.39 4.28 14.32
CA TRP A 135 -4.76 2.99 14.53
C TRP A 135 -5.78 1.87 14.42
N ASN A 136 -5.41 0.80 13.71
CA ASN A 136 -6.21 -0.42 13.63
C ASN A 136 -5.31 -1.65 13.57
N ARG A 137 -5.85 -2.82 13.87
CA ARG A 137 -5.12 -4.08 13.88
C ARG A 137 -5.09 -4.68 12.49
N VAL A 138 -3.98 -5.33 12.16
CA VAL A 138 -3.83 -6.10 10.93
C VAL A 138 -3.64 -7.58 11.30
N LYS A 139 -4.59 -8.41 10.88
CA LYS A 139 -4.49 -9.86 10.96
C LYS A 139 -3.70 -10.35 9.76
N GLN A 140 -2.56 -10.96 10.03
CA GLN A 140 -1.67 -11.52 9.01
C GLN A 140 -2.27 -12.82 8.44
N ARG A 141 -2.13 -13.03 7.13
CA ARG A 141 -2.59 -14.25 6.49
C ARG A 141 -1.62 -15.40 6.71
N GLY A 142 -2.17 -16.60 6.92
CA GLY A 142 -1.44 -17.85 7.06
C GLY A 142 -0.98 -18.14 8.50
N GLU A 143 -0.59 -19.39 8.69
CA GLU A 143 0.06 -19.82 9.93
C GLU A 143 1.45 -19.18 10.05
N ALA A 144 2.00 -19.12 11.26
CA ALA A 144 3.21 -18.36 11.56
C ALA A 144 4.39 -18.62 10.62
N GLU A 145 4.59 -19.92 10.27
CA GLU A 145 5.70 -20.38 9.42
C GLU A 145 5.47 -20.11 7.92
N ALA A 146 4.20 -19.91 7.53
CA ALA A 146 3.80 -19.68 6.14
C ALA A 146 3.52 -18.20 5.83
N ARG A 147 3.70 -17.31 6.80
CA ARG A 147 3.48 -15.87 6.61
C ARG A 147 4.53 -15.26 5.70
N HIS A 148 4.11 -14.24 4.96
CA HIS A 148 5.02 -13.52 4.10
C HIS A 148 6.23 -12.97 4.89
N PRO A 149 7.46 -13.00 4.33
CA PRO A 149 8.69 -12.58 5.03
C PRO A 149 8.64 -11.16 5.61
N LEU A 150 7.85 -10.25 5.03
CA LEU A 150 7.67 -8.89 5.55
C LEU A 150 7.01 -8.87 6.93
N TRP A 151 6.34 -9.92 7.35
CA TRP A 151 5.76 -10.06 8.69
C TRP A 151 6.72 -10.61 9.75
N LYS A 152 7.96 -10.97 9.37
CA LYS A 152 8.96 -11.51 10.28
C LYS A 152 9.16 -10.62 11.52
N GLY A 153 8.98 -11.20 12.70
CA GLY A 153 9.13 -10.48 13.99
C GLY A 153 8.03 -9.48 14.31
N ILE A 154 6.98 -9.41 13.50
CA ILE A 154 5.79 -8.61 13.75
C ILE A 154 4.69 -9.53 14.26
N ALA A 155 4.19 -9.28 15.48
CA ALA A 155 3.11 -10.08 16.06
C ALA A 155 1.83 -9.96 15.22
N ASP A 156 1.05 -11.05 15.16
CA ASP A 156 -0.27 -10.98 14.54
C ASP A 156 -1.15 -9.97 15.26
N GLU A 157 -2.09 -9.39 14.54
CA GLU A 157 -2.96 -8.33 15.04
C GLU A 157 -2.21 -7.10 15.61
N SER A 158 -0.98 -6.86 15.15
CA SER A 158 -0.27 -5.62 15.47
C SER A 158 -0.99 -4.39 14.96
N TRP A 159 -0.78 -3.27 15.64
CA TRP A 159 -1.37 -1.99 15.31
C TRP A 159 -0.59 -1.26 14.22
N PHE A 160 -1.33 -0.73 13.22
CA PHE A 160 -0.83 0.13 12.16
C PHE A 160 -1.70 1.36 11.99
N TYR A 161 -1.15 2.43 11.43
CA TYR A 161 -1.86 3.68 11.20
C TYR A 161 -2.46 3.72 9.80
N PHE A 162 -3.77 4.00 9.73
CA PHE A 162 -4.56 4.11 8.51
C PHE A 162 -5.10 5.51 8.32
N VAL A 163 -5.22 5.95 7.06
CA VAL A 163 -5.98 7.13 6.66
C VAL A 163 -6.42 6.96 5.20
N HIS A 164 -7.63 6.41 4.99
CA HIS A 164 -8.14 6.14 3.65
C HIS A 164 -9.66 6.08 3.61
N SER A 165 -10.26 6.42 2.45
CA SER A 165 -11.70 6.33 2.18
C SER A 165 -12.05 5.18 1.26
N TYR A 166 -11.04 4.63 0.55
CA TYR A 166 -11.17 3.52 -0.38
C TYR A 166 -10.29 2.37 0.07
N HIS A 167 -10.65 1.15 -0.30
CA HIS A 167 -9.88 -0.07 -0.03
C HIS A 167 -9.88 -1.00 -1.23
N VAL A 168 -8.88 -1.85 -1.35
CA VAL A 168 -8.77 -2.81 -2.43
C VAL A 168 -9.68 -4.02 -2.19
N ARG A 169 -10.36 -4.47 -3.24
CA ARG A 169 -11.00 -5.78 -3.39
C ARG A 169 -10.26 -6.56 -4.46
N LEU A 170 -9.61 -7.64 -4.06
CA LEU A 170 -8.87 -8.51 -4.95
C LEU A 170 -9.80 -9.51 -5.64
N VAL A 171 -9.46 -9.90 -6.87
CA VAL A 171 -10.11 -11.01 -7.58
C VAL A 171 -9.68 -12.34 -6.99
N ASP A 172 -8.36 -12.49 -6.72
CA ASP A 172 -7.81 -13.65 -6.02
C ASP A 172 -7.48 -13.27 -4.58
N GLU A 173 -8.24 -13.81 -3.64
CA GLU A 173 -7.97 -13.61 -2.23
C GLU A 173 -6.61 -14.19 -1.78
N ALA A 174 -5.99 -15.08 -2.57
CA ALA A 174 -4.67 -15.60 -2.29
C ALA A 174 -3.61 -14.50 -2.22
N ASP A 175 -3.79 -13.40 -2.95
CA ASP A 175 -2.91 -12.25 -2.93
C ASP A 175 -3.06 -11.38 -1.65
N THR A 176 -4.06 -11.63 -0.79
CA THR A 176 -4.20 -10.93 0.49
C THR A 176 -3.13 -11.39 1.47
N ALA A 177 -2.23 -10.52 1.90
CA ALA A 177 -1.21 -10.79 2.91
C ALA A 177 -1.65 -10.40 4.33
N GLY A 178 -2.63 -9.50 4.46
CA GLY A 178 -3.18 -9.08 5.73
C GLY A 178 -4.55 -8.44 5.59
N THR A 179 -5.37 -8.57 6.61
CA THR A 179 -6.73 -8.02 6.68
C THR A 179 -6.90 -7.14 7.89
N SER A 180 -7.82 -6.19 7.81
CA SER A 180 -8.29 -5.38 8.94
C SER A 180 -9.80 -5.26 8.89
N ILE A 181 -10.42 -4.74 9.95
CA ILE A 181 -11.88 -4.59 10.06
C ILE A 181 -12.20 -3.12 10.29
N TYR A 182 -13.05 -2.57 9.43
CA TYR A 182 -13.65 -1.25 9.61
C TYR A 182 -15.09 -1.28 9.10
N GLY A 183 -16.03 -1.68 9.99
CA GLY A 183 -17.39 -2.03 9.63
C GLY A 183 -17.52 -3.32 8.83
N LEU A 184 -16.62 -3.54 7.91
CA LEU A 184 -16.43 -4.78 7.13
C LEU A 184 -14.96 -5.18 7.16
N PRO A 185 -14.62 -6.46 6.93
CA PRO A 185 -13.25 -6.88 6.67
C PRO A 185 -12.78 -6.32 5.32
N PHE A 186 -11.53 -5.85 5.25
CA PHE A 186 -10.90 -5.36 4.04
C PHE A 186 -9.44 -5.80 3.93
N THR A 187 -8.90 -5.83 2.70
CA THR A 187 -7.49 -6.09 2.44
C THR A 187 -6.67 -4.91 2.95
N ALA A 188 -5.79 -5.19 3.93
CA ALA A 188 -4.90 -4.20 4.53
C ALA A 188 -3.46 -4.34 4.04
N ALA A 189 -3.11 -5.50 3.45
CA ALA A 189 -1.84 -5.74 2.79
C ALA A 189 -2.00 -6.80 1.69
N ILE A 190 -1.25 -6.62 0.63
CA ILE A 190 -1.19 -7.48 -0.55
C ILE A 190 0.21 -8.06 -0.68
N ALA A 191 0.32 -9.31 -1.10
CA ALA A 191 1.57 -9.94 -1.49
C ALA A 191 1.38 -10.82 -2.73
N ARG A 192 2.17 -10.60 -3.75
CA ARG A 192 2.22 -11.41 -4.96
C ARG A 192 3.62 -11.36 -5.55
N ASP A 193 4.25 -12.52 -5.70
CA ASP A 193 5.60 -12.65 -6.24
C ASP A 193 6.60 -11.70 -5.53
N ASN A 194 7.15 -10.73 -6.25
CA ASN A 194 8.07 -9.70 -5.75
C ASN A 194 7.39 -8.39 -5.33
N ILE A 195 6.06 -8.37 -5.26
CA ILE A 195 5.27 -7.21 -4.85
C ILE A 195 4.72 -7.43 -3.44
N PHE A 196 4.93 -6.44 -2.57
CA PHE A 196 4.21 -6.30 -1.32
C PHE A 196 3.61 -4.90 -1.23
N ALA A 197 2.40 -4.78 -0.73
CA ALA A 197 1.80 -3.46 -0.58
C ALA A 197 0.95 -3.37 0.68
N THR A 198 0.78 -2.15 1.20
CA THR A 198 0.04 -1.88 2.44
C THR A 198 -0.91 -0.72 2.27
N GLN A 199 -2.15 -0.87 2.73
CA GLN A 199 -3.10 0.23 2.85
C GLN A 199 -2.74 1.17 3.99
N PHE A 200 -2.10 0.68 5.01
CA PHE A 200 -1.60 1.48 6.12
C PHE A 200 -0.28 2.17 5.78
N HIS A 201 0.12 3.08 6.66
CA HIS A 201 1.36 3.85 6.56
C HIS A 201 2.42 3.27 7.51
N PRO A 202 3.38 2.45 7.04
CA PRO A 202 4.44 1.94 7.91
C PRO A 202 5.27 3.07 8.53
N GLU A 203 5.51 4.17 7.79
CA GLU A 203 6.26 5.34 8.28
C GLU A 203 5.55 6.09 9.41
N LYS A 204 4.27 5.79 9.67
CA LYS A 204 3.48 6.34 10.78
C LYS A 204 3.12 5.29 11.82
N SER A 205 3.62 4.06 11.69
CA SER A 205 3.23 2.91 12.50
C SER A 205 4.28 2.52 13.54
N ALA A 206 5.08 3.48 14.01
CA ALA A 206 6.07 3.32 15.07
C ALA A 206 6.98 2.10 14.86
N ALA A 207 7.27 1.33 15.91
CA ALA A 207 8.20 0.19 15.85
C ALA A 207 7.74 -0.91 14.88
N THR A 208 6.42 -1.14 14.77
CA THR A 208 5.85 -2.15 13.87
C THR A 208 6.11 -1.81 12.40
N GLY A 209 5.92 -0.54 12.05
CA GLY A 209 6.21 -0.05 10.70
C GLY A 209 7.72 -0.07 10.36
N LEU A 210 8.58 0.26 11.31
CA LEU A 210 10.03 0.17 11.13
C LEU A 210 10.50 -1.27 10.93
N ALA A 211 9.89 -2.24 11.65
CA ALA A 211 10.16 -3.66 11.45
C ALA A 211 9.78 -4.10 10.03
N LEU A 212 8.62 -3.66 9.52
CA LEU A 212 8.19 -3.96 8.14
C LEU A 212 9.17 -3.38 7.11
N TYR A 213 9.62 -2.15 7.26
CA TYR A 213 10.64 -1.57 6.38
C TYR A 213 11.97 -2.32 6.43
N ARG A 214 12.44 -2.74 7.60
CA ARG A 214 13.65 -3.57 7.73
C ARG A 214 13.48 -4.87 6.99
N ASN A 215 12.35 -5.55 7.17
CA ASN A 215 12.05 -6.80 6.48
C ASN A 215 12.00 -6.61 4.96
N PHE A 216 11.44 -5.48 4.47
CA PHE A 216 11.45 -5.15 3.05
C PHE A 216 12.87 -4.98 2.49
N VAL A 217 13.77 -4.35 3.25
CA VAL A 217 15.17 -4.19 2.83
C VAL A 217 15.90 -5.54 2.75
N GLU A 218 15.58 -6.48 3.64
CA GLU A 218 16.18 -7.82 3.68
C GLU A 218 15.51 -8.82 2.73
N TRP A 219 14.29 -8.53 2.28
CA TRP A 219 13.51 -9.45 1.49
C TRP A 219 14.07 -9.64 0.07
N ASN A 220 14.31 -10.88 -0.33
CA ASN A 220 14.73 -11.29 -1.67
C ASN A 220 13.75 -12.37 -2.12
N PRO A 221 12.72 -12.01 -2.89
CA PRO A 221 11.71 -12.93 -3.43
C PRO A 221 12.27 -13.85 -4.51
#